data_718861b65ad398f9dfe65dfefb7a35af
#
_entry.id   718861b65ad398f9dfe65dfefb7a35af
#
_cell.length_a   1.000
_cell.length_b   1.000
_cell.length_c   1.000
_cell.angle_alpha   90.00
_cell.angle_beta   90.00
_cell.angle_gamma   90.00
#
_symmetry.space_group_name_H-M   'P 1'
#
loop_
_entity.id
_entity.type
_entity.pdbx_description
1 polymer ?
#
loop_
_entity_poly.entity_id
_entity_poly.type
_entity_poly.pdbx_seq_one_letter_code
_entity_poly.pdbx_strand_id
1 'polypeptide(L)'
;MAADGQALAPNVYDAEPIPAAARAEIDRLLASGDLFRYTAAEGAPVALLEQEFADLLGARYALAVASCSAALFLSLKALDLPRGAQVLIPAFTFAAVPSAVVHADLVPVLVEVGENYRVDMADFAAKLPGAAAVLISHMRGHTSDMDAIMALCDAAQIPVIEDAAHSLGTEWHSRKIGTIGKVGCFSFQSYKLVNAGEGGILITDDPEIAARCVIMSGAYESNWKKHPGMQNSYMLWQNKLPLYNMRMQNLSAAVIRPQLPLVADRVAKGRAGHDRVAALLNQSPFLTVPPPLPPEMRAPDSIQFNLTGNWSDGQALRFQAEAKARGVSVQVFGLSDGNARAFWNWEFLGPAPELPQTRAMLMRACDVRLPTRLTPQELDHIAHAIVISAQTVQEKAAA
;
A
#
# COMPACT_ATOMS: atom_id res chain seq x y z
N MET A 1 -41.18 -12.63 -8.40
CA MET A 1 -40.80 -13.83 -7.64
C MET A 1 -39.44 -14.25 -8.19
N ALA A 2 -38.36 -13.93 -7.49
CA ALA A 2 -37.02 -14.38 -7.87
C ALA A 2 -36.95 -15.87 -7.56
N ALA A 3 -36.70 -16.64 -8.59
CA ALA A 3 -36.42 -18.07 -8.49
C ALA A 3 -34.98 -18.23 -7.95
N ASP A 4 -34.84 -19.19 -7.08
CA ASP A 4 -33.61 -19.78 -6.56
C ASP A 4 -32.66 -18.85 -5.80
N GLY A 5 -32.50 -19.17 -4.51
CA GLY A 5 -31.61 -18.61 -3.48
C GLY A 5 -30.13 -18.49 -3.80
N GLN A 6 -29.76 -17.93 -4.96
CA GLN A 6 -28.42 -17.43 -5.21
C GLN A 6 -28.24 -16.13 -4.42
N ALA A 7 -27.48 -16.19 -3.33
CA ALA A 7 -27.00 -15.01 -2.67
C ALA A 7 -26.34 -14.11 -3.74
N LEU A 8 -26.83 -12.87 -3.86
CA LEU A 8 -26.20 -11.88 -4.73
C LEU A 8 -24.70 -11.80 -4.38
N ALA A 9 -23.87 -11.97 -5.41
CA ALA A 9 -22.42 -11.87 -5.23
C ALA A 9 -22.07 -10.50 -4.61
N PRO A 10 -21.21 -10.46 -3.58
CA PRO A 10 -20.90 -9.23 -2.89
C PRO A 10 -20.17 -8.25 -3.81
N ASN A 11 -20.54 -6.96 -3.75
CA ASN A 11 -19.75 -5.93 -4.42
C ASN A 11 -18.49 -5.61 -3.58
N VAL A 12 -17.39 -6.22 -3.93
CA VAL A 12 -16.09 -6.03 -3.25
C VAL A 12 -15.48 -4.64 -3.48
N TYR A 13 -16.04 -3.84 -4.39
CA TYR A 13 -15.59 -2.47 -4.70
C TYR A 13 -16.36 -1.38 -3.96
N ASP A 14 -17.39 -1.71 -3.19
CA ASP A 14 -17.98 -0.73 -2.28
C ASP A 14 -16.95 -0.33 -1.21
N ALA A 15 -16.84 0.97 -0.98
CA ALA A 15 -15.94 1.49 0.05
C ALA A 15 -16.44 1.13 1.47
N GLU A 16 -15.51 1.03 2.41
CA GLU A 16 -15.87 0.88 3.84
C GLU A 16 -16.68 2.12 4.30
N PRO A 17 -17.74 1.93 5.07
CA PRO A 17 -18.60 3.04 5.52
C PRO A 17 -17.84 3.99 6.46
N ILE A 18 -18.12 5.28 6.32
CA ILE A 18 -17.57 6.31 7.19
C ILE A 18 -18.35 6.32 8.52
N PRO A 19 -17.66 6.27 9.67
CA PRO A 19 -18.31 6.30 10.97
C PRO A 19 -19.17 7.55 11.20
N ALA A 20 -20.28 7.38 11.89
CA ALA A 20 -21.18 8.51 12.18
C ALA A 20 -20.49 9.65 12.95
N ALA A 21 -19.50 9.36 13.78
CA ALA A 21 -18.69 10.34 14.48
C ALA A 21 -18.00 11.35 13.57
N ALA A 22 -17.67 10.97 12.31
CA ALA A 22 -17.07 11.88 11.33
C ALA A 22 -18.03 13.01 10.92
N ARG A 23 -19.36 12.77 10.93
CA ARG A 23 -20.35 13.74 10.45
C ARG A 23 -20.35 15.02 11.26
N ALA A 24 -20.36 14.91 12.59
CA ALA A 24 -20.39 16.07 13.48
C ALA A 24 -19.17 16.99 13.28
N GLU A 25 -17.99 16.40 13.08
CA GLU A 25 -16.77 17.17 12.84
C GLU A 25 -16.77 17.80 11.43
N ILE A 26 -17.26 17.09 10.42
CA ILE A 26 -17.42 17.62 9.06
C ILE A 26 -18.40 18.79 9.07
N ASP A 27 -19.56 18.66 9.72
CA ASP A 27 -20.57 19.72 9.82
C ASP A 27 -19.99 20.96 10.51
N ARG A 28 -19.22 20.78 11.58
CA ARG A 28 -18.53 21.87 12.27
C ARG A 28 -17.53 22.59 11.36
N LEU A 29 -16.73 21.85 10.60
CA LEU A 29 -15.76 22.41 9.65
C LEU A 29 -16.44 23.17 8.50
N LEU A 30 -17.54 22.64 7.98
CA LEU A 30 -18.30 23.30 6.93
C LEU A 30 -18.95 24.59 7.43
N ALA A 31 -19.45 24.60 8.67
CA ALA A 31 -20.04 25.79 9.30
C ALA A 31 -18.99 26.87 9.60
N SER A 32 -17.79 26.52 10.02
CA SER A 32 -16.71 27.46 10.35
C SER A 32 -15.91 27.94 9.15
N GLY A 33 -15.80 27.13 8.09
CA GLY A 33 -14.91 27.36 6.96
C GLY A 33 -13.43 27.05 7.24
N ASP A 34 -13.07 26.48 8.39
CA ASP A 34 -11.69 26.14 8.80
C ASP A 34 -11.15 24.90 8.08
N LEU A 35 -11.09 24.96 6.75
CA LEU A 35 -10.71 23.81 5.91
C LEU A 35 -9.20 23.67 5.71
N PHE A 36 -8.47 24.80 5.77
CA PHE A 36 -7.02 24.82 5.60
C PHE A 36 -6.30 24.47 6.90
N ARG A 37 -5.40 23.51 6.87
CA ARG A 37 -4.73 22.98 8.07
C ARG A 37 -4.03 24.02 8.97
N TYR A 38 -3.63 25.17 8.41
CA TYR A 38 -2.87 26.20 9.12
C TYR A 38 -3.70 27.41 9.56
N THR A 39 -4.96 27.53 9.16
CA THR A 39 -5.88 28.56 9.68
C THR A 39 -6.32 28.25 11.09
N ALA A 40 -6.67 27.01 11.37
CA ALA A 40 -7.07 26.61 12.70
C ALA A 40 -5.89 26.71 13.68
N ALA A 41 -6.22 27.08 14.92
CA ALA A 41 -5.31 27.08 16.04
C ALA A 41 -4.89 25.64 16.41
N GLU A 42 -4.19 25.48 17.52
CA GLU A 42 -3.91 24.17 18.14
C GLU A 42 -5.21 23.34 18.22
N GLY A 43 -5.14 22.08 17.79
CA GLY A 43 -6.29 21.19 17.73
C GLY A 43 -6.99 21.09 16.37
N ALA A 44 -6.41 21.64 15.29
CA ALA A 44 -6.88 21.36 13.93
C ALA A 44 -6.96 19.85 13.66
N PRO A 45 -8.01 19.36 12.94
CA PRO A 45 -8.16 17.93 12.66
C PRO A 45 -6.91 17.27 12.07
N VAL A 46 -6.19 17.96 11.19
CA VAL A 46 -4.94 17.41 10.62
C VAL A 46 -3.84 17.29 11.67
N ALA A 47 -3.68 18.28 12.57
CA ALA A 47 -2.67 18.23 13.62
C ALA A 47 -2.96 17.10 14.63
N LEU A 48 -4.23 16.92 14.98
CA LEU A 48 -4.67 15.82 15.85
C LEU A 48 -4.49 14.46 15.15
N LEU A 49 -4.79 14.35 13.84
CA LEU A 49 -4.54 13.14 13.07
C LEU A 49 -3.07 12.73 13.11
N GLU A 50 -2.16 13.69 12.92
CA GLU A 50 -0.71 13.43 12.93
C GLU A 50 -0.25 12.88 14.29
N GLN A 51 -0.72 13.45 15.40
CA GLN A 51 -0.43 12.96 16.75
C GLN A 51 -1.01 11.55 16.98
N GLU A 52 -2.29 11.37 16.72
CA GLU A 52 -3.00 10.09 16.91
C GLU A 52 -2.39 8.97 16.05
N PHE A 53 -1.95 9.28 14.83
CA PHE A 53 -1.34 8.31 13.95
C PHE A 53 0.11 7.97 14.36
N ALA A 54 0.88 8.97 14.80
CA ALA A 54 2.20 8.75 15.38
C ALA A 54 2.12 7.85 16.62
N ASP A 55 1.18 8.13 17.53
CA ASP A 55 0.93 7.30 18.71
C ASP A 55 0.48 5.89 18.34
N LEU A 56 -0.44 5.76 17.36
CA LEU A 56 -0.93 4.47 16.87
C LEU A 56 0.22 3.58 16.39
N LEU A 57 1.21 4.14 15.71
CA LEU A 57 2.34 3.39 15.16
C LEU A 57 3.56 3.36 16.09
N GLY A 58 3.64 4.23 17.07
CA GLY A 58 4.81 4.38 17.96
C GLY A 58 5.95 5.13 17.29
N ALA A 59 5.65 6.04 16.34
CA ALA A 59 6.62 6.91 15.68
C ALA A 59 6.71 8.27 16.38
N ARG A 60 7.84 8.98 16.21
CA ARG A 60 8.01 10.31 16.81
C ARG A 60 7.29 11.41 16.05
N TYR A 61 7.25 11.32 14.74
CA TYR A 61 6.69 12.34 13.84
C TYR A 61 5.79 11.70 12.80
N ALA A 62 4.70 12.38 12.51
CA ALA A 62 3.84 12.07 11.37
C ALA A 62 3.51 13.36 10.62
N LEU A 63 3.37 13.27 9.30
CA LEU A 63 2.93 14.37 8.44
C LEU A 63 1.85 13.88 7.49
N ALA A 64 0.65 14.41 7.64
CA ALA A 64 -0.47 14.13 6.76
C ALA A 64 -0.39 14.98 5.49
N VAL A 65 -0.55 14.31 4.35
CA VAL A 65 -0.40 14.86 3.00
C VAL A 65 -1.57 14.45 2.10
N ALA A 66 -1.61 15.01 0.89
CA ALA A 66 -2.73 14.82 -0.03
C ALA A 66 -2.89 13.36 -0.53
N SER A 67 -1.82 12.56 -0.53
CA SER A 67 -1.84 11.15 -0.97
C SER A 67 -0.59 10.41 -0.49
N CYS A 68 -0.61 9.08 -0.53
CA CYS A 68 0.59 8.27 -0.30
C CYS A 68 1.68 8.57 -1.35
N SER A 69 1.30 8.84 -2.60
CA SER A 69 2.26 9.25 -3.64
C SER A 69 3.00 10.53 -3.25
N ALA A 70 2.30 11.50 -2.64
CA ALA A 70 2.91 12.71 -2.09
C ALA A 70 3.85 12.38 -0.90
N ALA A 71 3.46 11.43 -0.05
CA ALA A 71 4.30 10.97 1.06
C ALA A 71 5.61 10.34 0.54
N LEU A 72 5.53 9.43 -0.43
CA LEU A 72 6.70 8.79 -1.07
C LEU A 72 7.62 9.81 -1.72
N PHE A 73 7.05 10.73 -2.51
CA PHE A 73 7.80 11.79 -3.17
C PHE A 73 8.55 12.68 -2.16
N LEU A 74 7.86 13.17 -1.13
CA LEU A 74 8.46 14.03 -0.10
C LEU A 74 9.54 13.30 0.68
N SER A 75 9.34 12.01 0.98
CA SER A 75 10.33 11.17 1.66
C SER A 75 11.62 11.05 0.86
N LEU A 76 11.51 10.79 -0.45
CA LEU A 76 12.67 10.73 -1.35
C LEU A 76 13.38 12.09 -1.47
N LYS A 77 12.62 13.19 -1.61
CA LYS A 77 13.19 14.54 -1.65
C LYS A 77 13.88 14.91 -0.33
N ALA A 78 13.36 14.45 0.81
CA ALA A 78 13.93 14.73 2.12
C ALA A 78 15.26 14.00 2.37
N LEU A 79 15.55 12.91 1.67
CA LEU A 79 16.85 12.23 1.72
C LEU A 79 17.97 13.05 1.08
N ASP A 80 17.66 14.07 0.28
CA ASP A 80 18.63 14.97 -0.37
C ASP A 80 19.67 14.23 -1.22
N LEU A 81 19.24 13.23 -1.96
CA LEU A 81 20.10 12.42 -2.80
C LEU A 81 20.51 13.18 -4.07
N PRO A 82 21.71 12.92 -4.62
CA PRO A 82 22.13 13.51 -5.88
C PRO A 82 21.15 13.19 -7.00
N ARG A 83 20.91 14.16 -7.89
CA ARG A 83 20.08 13.95 -9.09
C ARG A 83 20.61 12.77 -9.92
N GLY A 84 19.73 11.88 -10.33
CA GLY A 84 20.09 10.66 -11.07
C GLY A 84 20.59 9.52 -10.21
N ALA A 85 20.62 9.67 -8.87
CA ALA A 85 20.96 8.57 -7.96
C ALA A 85 19.93 7.43 -8.09
N GLN A 86 20.41 6.20 -7.97
CA GLN A 86 19.59 5.00 -8.12
C GLN A 86 18.84 4.67 -6.84
N VAL A 87 17.56 4.29 -6.98
CA VAL A 87 16.71 3.81 -5.89
C VAL A 87 16.20 2.43 -6.24
N LEU A 88 16.50 1.42 -5.41
CA LEU A 88 15.97 0.08 -5.59
C LEU A 88 14.49 0.05 -5.22
N ILE A 89 13.66 -0.55 -6.08
CA ILE A 89 12.24 -0.77 -5.85
C ILE A 89 11.84 -2.18 -6.30
N PRO A 90 10.85 -2.85 -5.68
CA PRO A 90 10.32 -4.11 -6.18
C PRO A 90 9.66 -3.93 -7.56
N ALA A 91 9.86 -4.88 -8.46
CA ALA A 91 9.21 -4.85 -9.78
C ALA A 91 7.71 -5.18 -9.74
N PHE A 92 7.22 -5.72 -8.63
CA PHE A 92 5.79 -5.85 -8.33
C PHE A 92 5.38 -4.78 -7.31
N THR A 93 4.88 -3.69 -7.82
CA THR A 93 4.33 -2.58 -7.03
C THR A 93 3.32 -1.78 -7.86
N PHE A 94 2.67 -0.79 -7.26
CA PHE A 94 1.83 0.14 -7.99
C PHE A 94 2.69 1.23 -8.67
N ALA A 95 2.28 1.69 -9.86
CA ALA A 95 3.02 2.70 -10.65
C ALA A 95 3.37 3.99 -9.88
N ALA A 96 2.71 4.29 -8.76
CA ALA A 96 3.03 5.44 -7.92
C ALA A 96 4.44 5.37 -7.31
N VAL A 97 4.95 4.15 -7.06
CA VAL A 97 6.29 3.96 -6.48
C VAL A 97 7.39 4.38 -7.46
N PRO A 98 7.50 3.80 -8.67
CA PRO A 98 8.48 4.29 -9.65
C PRO A 98 8.23 5.75 -10.04
N SER A 99 6.97 6.21 -10.12
CA SER A 99 6.65 7.62 -10.41
C SER A 99 7.21 8.57 -9.36
N ALA A 100 7.10 8.23 -8.06
CA ALA A 100 7.66 9.06 -7.00
C ALA A 100 9.19 9.19 -7.11
N VAL A 101 9.88 8.10 -7.50
CA VAL A 101 11.34 8.12 -7.73
C VAL A 101 11.69 9.05 -8.91
N VAL A 102 10.99 8.92 -10.05
CA VAL A 102 11.21 9.78 -11.22
C VAL A 102 10.91 11.24 -10.90
N HIS A 103 9.80 11.53 -10.22
CA HIS A 103 9.45 12.90 -9.82
C HIS A 103 10.45 13.50 -8.82
N ALA A 104 11.15 12.68 -8.05
CA ALA A 104 12.23 13.14 -7.17
C ALA A 104 13.56 13.39 -7.90
N ASP A 105 13.60 13.32 -9.23
CA ASP A 105 14.80 13.41 -10.08
C ASP A 105 15.78 12.23 -9.86
N LEU A 106 15.29 11.07 -9.45
CA LEU A 106 16.04 9.84 -9.17
C LEU A 106 15.75 8.77 -10.23
N VAL A 107 16.52 7.70 -10.23
CA VAL A 107 16.40 6.60 -11.20
C VAL A 107 15.92 5.33 -10.48
N PRO A 108 14.72 4.81 -10.77
CA PRO A 108 14.28 3.56 -10.21
C PRO A 108 15.02 2.37 -10.82
N VAL A 109 15.53 1.48 -9.98
CA VAL A 109 16.14 0.21 -10.37
C VAL A 109 15.25 -0.92 -9.85
N LEU A 110 14.69 -1.69 -10.77
CA LEU A 110 13.71 -2.73 -10.45
C LEU A 110 14.41 -3.99 -9.94
N VAL A 111 13.89 -4.54 -8.85
CA VAL A 111 14.33 -5.80 -8.24
C VAL A 111 13.29 -6.88 -8.49
N GLU A 112 13.74 -8.09 -8.83
CA GLU A 112 12.87 -9.25 -9.05
C GLU A 112 11.99 -9.56 -7.82
N VAL A 113 10.80 -10.07 -8.09
CA VAL A 113 9.83 -10.52 -7.10
C VAL A 113 9.43 -11.96 -7.42
N GLY A 114 9.46 -12.83 -6.41
CA GLY A 114 9.14 -14.24 -6.55
C GLY A 114 7.62 -14.53 -6.50
N GLU A 115 7.28 -15.81 -6.66
CA GLU A 115 5.89 -16.33 -6.62
C GLU A 115 5.20 -16.12 -5.26
N ASN A 116 5.96 -15.80 -4.23
CA ASN A 116 5.46 -15.43 -2.90
C ASN A 116 5.13 -13.94 -2.77
N TYR A 117 5.21 -13.17 -3.88
CA TYR A 117 4.97 -11.71 -3.96
C TYR A 117 6.00 -10.86 -3.20
N ARG A 118 7.15 -11.41 -2.88
CA ARG A 118 8.22 -10.76 -2.11
C ARG A 118 9.46 -10.60 -2.95
N VAL A 119 10.28 -9.64 -2.58
CA VAL A 119 11.57 -9.35 -3.22
C VAL A 119 12.46 -10.60 -3.24
N ASP A 120 13.06 -10.87 -4.39
CA ASP A 120 14.12 -11.85 -4.52
C ASP A 120 15.39 -11.30 -3.88
N MET A 121 15.82 -11.90 -2.77
CA MET A 121 16.93 -11.41 -1.98
C MET A 121 18.30 -11.57 -2.67
N ALA A 122 18.44 -12.51 -3.63
CA ALA A 122 19.67 -12.65 -4.40
C ALA A 122 19.83 -11.52 -5.40
N ASP A 123 18.76 -11.18 -6.14
CA ASP A 123 18.74 -10.04 -7.06
C ASP A 123 18.86 -8.70 -6.31
N PHE A 124 18.19 -8.57 -5.15
CA PHE A 124 18.31 -7.42 -4.27
C PHE A 124 19.76 -7.18 -3.86
N ALA A 125 20.43 -8.21 -3.31
CA ALA A 125 21.81 -8.10 -2.85
C ALA A 125 22.78 -7.77 -4.00
N ALA A 126 22.54 -8.31 -5.20
CA ALA A 126 23.36 -8.03 -6.38
C ALA A 126 23.25 -6.57 -6.85
N LYS A 127 22.07 -5.95 -6.72
CA LYS A 127 21.81 -4.56 -7.17
C LYS A 127 22.11 -3.52 -6.10
N LEU A 128 22.13 -3.89 -4.82
CA LEU A 128 22.29 -2.96 -3.70
C LEU A 128 23.56 -2.09 -3.78
N PRO A 129 24.75 -2.57 -4.22
CA PRO A 129 25.96 -1.74 -4.26
C PRO A 129 25.87 -0.48 -5.13
N GLY A 130 24.92 -0.41 -6.06
CA GLY A 130 24.69 0.77 -6.92
C GLY A 130 23.64 1.74 -6.40
N ALA A 131 22.95 1.40 -5.32
CA ALA A 131 21.80 2.15 -4.82
C ALA A 131 22.20 3.26 -3.83
N ALA A 132 21.52 4.39 -3.93
CA ALA A 132 21.60 5.47 -2.93
C ALA A 132 20.46 5.42 -1.90
N ALA A 133 19.37 4.71 -2.21
CA ALA A 133 18.27 4.42 -1.31
C ALA A 133 17.53 3.15 -1.76
N VAL A 134 16.73 2.60 -0.86
CA VAL A 134 15.78 1.52 -1.12
C VAL A 134 14.37 2.05 -0.80
N LEU A 135 13.41 1.83 -1.69
CA LEU A 135 12.00 2.05 -1.43
C LEU A 135 11.28 0.72 -1.54
N ILE A 136 11.08 0.06 -0.41
CA ILE A 136 10.41 -1.23 -0.32
C ILE A 136 8.89 -1.00 -0.33
N SER A 137 8.19 -1.60 -1.30
CA SER A 137 6.73 -1.58 -1.31
C SER A 137 6.20 -2.92 -0.78
N HIS A 138 5.42 -2.85 0.29
CA HIS A 138 4.69 -3.99 0.85
C HIS A 138 3.40 -4.23 0.05
N MET A 139 3.58 -4.53 -1.23
CA MET A 139 2.47 -4.59 -2.18
C MET A 139 1.43 -5.63 -1.76
N ARG A 140 0.17 -5.21 -1.70
CA ARG A 140 -0.96 -6.04 -1.22
C ARG A 140 -0.77 -6.62 0.19
N GLY A 141 0.07 -5.97 1.02
CA GLY A 141 0.34 -6.40 2.38
C GLY A 141 1.35 -7.55 2.49
N HIS A 142 1.98 -7.99 1.38
CA HIS A 142 3.07 -8.96 1.45
C HIS A 142 4.36 -8.27 1.89
N THR A 143 4.86 -8.65 3.05
CA THR A 143 6.11 -8.11 3.60
C THR A 143 7.29 -8.96 3.16
N SER A 144 8.28 -8.34 2.52
CA SER A 144 9.55 -9.00 2.20
C SER A 144 10.37 -9.25 3.48
N ASP A 145 11.44 -10.02 3.39
CA ASP A 145 12.32 -10.30 4.54
C ASP A 145 13.01 -9.01 5.01
N MET A 146 12.33 -8.31 5.94
CA MET A 146 12.81 -7.02 6.44
C MET A 146 14.07 -7.15 7.29
N ASP A 147 14.32 -8.31 7.92
CA ASP A 147 15.55 -8.52 8.66
C ASP A 147 16.75 -8.59 7.71
N ALA A 148 16.63 -9.36 6.63
CA ALA A 148 17.68 -9.46 5.62
C ALA A 148 17.88 -8.14 4.86
N ILE A 149 16.79 -7.45 4.48
CA ILE A 149 16.86 -6.15 3.80
C ILE A 149 17.56 -5.12 4.68
N MET A 150 17.15 -4.99 5.94
CA MET A 150 17.74 -4.01 6.85
C MET A 150 19.20 -4.34 7.16
N ALA A 151 19.54 -5.61 7.39
CA ALA A 151 20.93 -6.01 7.64
C ALA A 151 21.86 -5.62 6.46
N LEU A 152 21.42 -5.80 5.22
CA LEU A 152 22.19 -5.40 4.04
C LEU A 152 22.26 -3.88 3.88
N CYS A 153 21.14 -3.18 4.06
CA CYS A 153 21.07 -1.74 3.91
C CYS A 153 21.85 -1.00 5.00
N ASP A 154 21.77 -1.45 6.26
CA ASP A 154 22.50 -0.87 7.39
C ASP A 154 24.02 -1.05 7.21
N ALA A 155 24.46 -2.23 6.78
CA ALA A 155 25.88 -2.48 6.49
C ALA A 155 26.41 -1.59 5.36
N ALA A 156 25.56 -1.24 4.39
CA ALA A 156 25.90 -0.34 3.29
C ALA A 156 25.59 1.14 3.58
N GLN A 157 25.01 1.47 4.72
CA GLN A 157 24.52 2.81 5.10
C GLN A 157 23.50 3.40 4.10
N ILE A 158 22.66 2.54 3.50
CA ILE A 158 21.63 2.90 2.52
C ILE A 158 20.30 3.06 3.25
N PRO A 159 19.64 4.23 3.17
CA PRO A 159 18.34 4.45 3.81
C PRO A 159 17.22 3.65 3.13
N VAL A 160 16.30 3.13 3.95
CA VAL A 160 15.11 2.39 3.51
C VAL A 160 13.86 3.23 3.75
N ILE A 161 13.04 3.40 2.72
CA ILE A 161 11.68 3.94 2.80
C ILE A 161 10.71 2.75 2.63
N GLU A 162 9.66 2.70 3.46
CA GLU A 162 8.60 1.70 3.37
C GLU A 162 7.34 2.30 2.74
N ASP A 163 6.92 1.79 1.59
CA ASP A 163 5.56 2.00 1.08
C ASP A 163 4.62 0.99 1.75
N ALA A 164 3.94 1.45 2.78
CA ALA A 164 2.98 0.69 3.57
C ALA A 164 1.52 0.99 3.19
N ALA A 165 1.27 1.44 1.95
CA ALA A 165 -0.07 1.80 1.46
C ALA A 165 -1.11 0.66 1.59
N HIS A 166 -0.68 -0.59 1.70
CA HIS A 166 -1.50 -1.78 1.88
C HIS A 166 -1.23 -2.51 3.21
N SER A 167 -0.48 -1.90 4.12
CA SER A 167 0.09 -2.64 5.27
C SER A 167 -0.17 -1.99 6.63
N LEU A 168 -1.14 -1.03 6.70
CA LEU A 168 -1.54 -0.46 7.99
C LEU A 168 -2.06 -1.59 8.90
N GLY A 169 -1.41 -1.77 10.05
CA GLY A 169 -1.71 -2.84 11.00
C GLY A 169 -1.00 -4.17 10.75
N THR A 170 -0.16 -4.26 9.71
CA THR A 170 0.78 -5.39 9.52
C THR A 170 1.95 -5.23 10.48
N GLU A 171 2.43 -6.34 11.03
CA GLU A 171 3.58 -6.38 11.92
C GLU A 171 4.64 -7.37 11.41
N TRP A 172 5.90 -7.06 11.71
CA TRP A 172 7.08 -7.91 11.50
C TRP A 172 7.82 -8.04 12.83
N HIS A 173 7.90 -9.23 13.42
CA HIS A 173 8.40 -9.44 14.79
C HIS A 173 7.78 -8.47 15.80
N SER A 174 6.46 -8.26 15.75
CA SER A 174 5.73 -7.29 16.59
C SER A 174 6.10 -5.81 16.37
N ARG A 175 6.98 -5.48 15.42
CA ARG A 175 7.19 -4.12 14.95
C ARG A 175 6.18 -3.78 13.85
N LYS A 176 5.55 -2.64 13.94
CA LYS A 176 4.58 -2.20 12.92
C LYS A 176 5.29 -1.87 11.61
N ILE A 177 4.78 -2.39 10.50
CA ILE A 177 5.29 -2.04 9.16
C ILE A 177 5.14 -0.53 8.95
N GLY A 178 6.15 0.08 8.34
CA GLY A 178 6.33 1.52 8.22
C GLY A 178 7.21 2.14 9.32
N THR A 179 7.58 1.36 10.37
CA THR A 179 8.49 1.80 11.45
C THR A 179 9.83 1.07 11.43
N ILE A 180 10.10 0.27 10.41
CA ILE A 180 11.32 -0.54 10.32
C ILE A 180 12.39 0.24 9.55
N GLY A 181 12.02 0.84 8.43
CA GLY A 181 12.86 1.74 7.67
C GLY A 181 12.94 3.14 8.28
N LYS A 182 13.60 4.04 7.57
CA LYS A 182 13.80 5.43 7.99
C LYS A 182 12.53 6.29 7.87
N VAL A 183 11.66 5.96 6.90
CA VAL A 183 10.36 6.62 6.67
C VAL A 183 9.34 5.56 6.29
N GLY A 184 8.14 5.62 6.85
CA GLY A 184 6.99 4.82 6.43
C GLY A 184 5.91 5.70 5.80
N CYS A 185 5.32 5.25 4.69
CA CYS A 185 4.30 5.98 3.94
C CYS A 185 3.00 5.18 3.85
N PHE A 186 1.85 5.81 4.16
CA PHE A 186 0.55 5.15 4.23
C PHE A 186 -0.48 5.87 3.36
N SER A 187 -1.51 5.14 2.96
CA SER A 187 -2.60 5.63 2.10
C SER A 187 -3.95 5.55 2.80
N PHE A 188 -4.76 6.59 2.59
CA PHE A 188 -6.16 6.65 3.00
C PHE A 188 -7.11 6.71 1.79
N GLN A 189 -6.64 6.28 0.62
CA GLN A 189 -7.48 6.17 -0.57
C GLN A 189 -8.65 5.20 -0.31
N SER A 190 -9.81 5.41 -0.96
CA SER A 190 -11.09 4.74 -0.67
C SER A 190 -11.04 3.23 -0.47
N TYR A 191 -10.08 2.56 -1.09
CA TYR A 191 -9.94 1.11 -1.03
C TYR A 191 -8.89 0.62 -0.02
N LYS A 192 -8.46 1.48 0.90
CA LYS A 192 -7.55 1.11 1.98
C LYS A 192 -8.31 0.79 3.26
N LEU A 193 -7.62 0.24 4.23
CA LEU A 193 -8.18 -0.13 5.54
C LEU A 193 -8.87 1.05 6.24
N VAL A 194 -8.35 2.27 6.03
CA VAL A 194 -8.95 3.54 6.44
C VAL A 194 -9.30 4.33 5.17
N ASN A 195 -10.59 4.63 4.99
CA ASN A 195 -11.14 5.29 3.80
C ASN A 195 -11.34 6.78 4.04
N ALA A 196 -10.71 7.63 3.22
CA ALA A 196 -10.96 9.07 3.21
C ALA A 196 -11.17 9.63 1.79
N GLY A 197 -11.48 8.77 0.80
CA GLY A 197 -11.48 9.16 -0.60
C GLY A 197 -10.06 9.27 -1.12
N GLU A 198 -9.35 10.31 -0.71
CA GLU A 198 -7.93 10.54 -0.93
C GLU A 198 -7.24 10.97 0.36
N GLY A 199 -5.94 10.71 0.46
CA GLY A 199 -5.11 11.08 1.60
C GLY A 199 -3.90 10.17 1.76
N GLY A 200 -2.89 10.66 2.43
CA GLY A 200 -1.72 9.91 2.83
C GLY A 200 -1.08 10.49 4.08
N ILE A 201 -0.19 9.75 4.66
CA ILE A 201 0.61 10.18 5.81
C ILE A 201 1.97 9.51 5.75
N LEU A 202 3.01 10.25 6.07
CA LEU A 202 4.33 9.68 6.32
C LEU A 202 4.66 9.76 7.81
N ILE A 203 5.47 8.82 8.27
CA ILE A 203 6.01 8.77 9.64
C ILE A 203 7.52 8.62 9.61
N THR A 204 8.20 9.17 10.60
CA THR A 204 9.64 9.02 10.79
C THR A 204 10.04 9.36 12.23
N ASP A 205 11.17 8.83 12.69
CA ASP A 205 11.79 9.24 13.96
C ASP A 205 12.89 10.28 13.76
N ASP A 206 13.23 10.60 12.51
CA ASP A 206 14.25 11.56 12.14
C ASP A 206 13.69 12.99 12.09
N PRO A 207 14.08 13.89 13.01
CA PRO A 207 13.56 15.25 13.06
C PRO A 207 13.95 16.09 11.85
N GLU A 208 15.06 15.78 11.19
CA GLU A 208 15.50 16.52 10.00
C GLU A 208 14.65 16.14 8.78
N ILE A 209 14.42 14.84 8.55
CA ILE A 209 13.52 14.37 7.50
C ILE A 209 12.11 14.92 7.73
N ALA A 210 11.59 14.85 8.95
CA ALA A 210 10.28 15.38 9.28
C ALA A 210 10.18 16.88 8.97
N ALA A 211 11.16 17.68 9.38
CA ALA A 211 11.20 19.12 9.15
C ALA A 211 11.26 19.46 7.65
N ARG A 212 12.11 18.77 6.88
CA ARG A 212 12.20 18.93 5.43
C ARG A 212 10.86 18.59 4.75
N CYS A 213 10.23 17.48 5.11
CA CYS A 213 8.93 17.07 4.58
C CYS A 213 7.84 18.09 4.90
N VAL A 214 7.77 18.62 6.12
CA VAL A 214 6.80 19.65 6.49
C VAL A 214 6.97 20.91 5.65
N ILE A 215 8.20 21.42 5.52
CA ILE A 215 8.46 22.62 4.71
C ILE A 215 8.07 22.33 3.25
N MET A 216 8.60 21.26 2.66
CA MET A 216 8.33 20.91 1.26
C MET A 216 6.86 20.61 0.98
N SER A 217 6.09 20.09 1.94
CA SER A 217 4.65 19.85 1.78
C SER A 217 3.84 21.12 1.54
N GLY A 218 4.41 22.30 1.86
CA GLY A 218 3.79 23.59 1.68
C GLY A 218 3.57 24.39 2.99
N ALA A 219 4.40 24.14 4.00
CA ALA A 219 4.43 24.95 5.21
C ALA A 219 5.32 26.19 4.98
N TYR A 220 4.78 27.18 4.27
CA TYR A 220 5.49 28.43 3.97
C TYR A 220 5.42 29.44 5.13
N GLU A 221 6.32 30.41 5.11
CA GLU A 221 6.50 31.44 6.15
C GLU A 221 6.73 30.82 7.54
N SER A 222 5.80 31.08 8.47
CA SER A 222 5.88 30.60 9.85
C SER A 222 4.97 29.41 10.16
N ASN A 223 4.28 28.85 9.16
CA ASN A 223 3.30 27.80 9.40
C ASN A 223 3.92 26.51 9.94
N TRP A 224 5.16 26.21 9.57
CA TRP A 224 5.91 25.08 10.12
C TRP A 224 6.06 25.09 11.63
N LYS A 225 5.98 26.30 12.28
CA LYS A 225 6.04 26.43 13.74
C LYS A 225 4.87 25.75 14.45
N LYS A 226 3.80 25.44 13.73
CA LYS A 226 2.65 24.68 14.24
C LYS A 226 2.89 23.16 14.34
N HIS A 227 4.09 22.69 13.98
CA HIS A 227 4.50 21.30 14.15
C HIS A 227 5.42 21.17 15.35
N PRO A 228 4.99 20.53 16.46
CA PRO A 228 5.75 20.46 17.68
C PRO A 228 7.03 19.58 17.55
N GLY A 229 8.04 19.91 18.36
CA GLY A 229 9.20 19.05 18.57
C GLY A 229 10.31 19.12 17.51
N MET A 230 10.17 19.94 16.45
CA MET A 230 11.13 19.98 15.35
C MET A 230 11.79 21.36 15.11
N GLN A 231 11.66 22.30 16.04
CA GLN A 231 12.02 23.71 15.82
C GLN A 231 13.46 23.91 15.32
N ASN A 232 14.44 23.23 15.94
CA ASN A 232 15.84 23.39 15.56
C ASN A 232 16.11 22.92 14.12
N SER A 233 15.51 21.79 13.73
CA SER A 233 15.63 21.25 12.36
C SER A 233 14.92 22.15 11.34
N TYR A 234 13.78 22.75 11.68
CA TYR A 234 13.11 23.71 10.80
C TYR A 234 13.98 24.96 10.54
N MET A 235 14.62 25.49 11.58
CA MET A 235 15.48 26.66 11.45
C MET A 235 16.63 26.44 10.45
N LEU A 236 17.14 25.20 10.34
CA LEU A 236 18.19 24.87 9.38
C LEU A 236 17.70 24.97 7.92
N TRP A 237 16.42 24.62 7.68
CA TRP A 237 15.88 24.43 6.33
C TRP A 237 14.91 25.53 5.89
N GLN A 238 14.48 26.39 6.80
CA GLN A 238 13.59 27.51 6.48
C GLN A 238 14.14 28.37 5.32
N ASN A 239 13.33 28.58 4.30
CA ASN A 239 13.67 29.31 3.07
C ASN A 239 14.81 28.72 2.21
N LYS A 240 15.26 27.50 2.51
CA LYS A 240 16.27 26.80 1.72
C LYS A 240 15.67 25.74 0.79
N LEU A 241 14.47 25.26 1.07
CA LEU A 241 13.81 24.21 0.32
C LEU A 241 12.64 24.76 -0.48
N PRO A 242 12.42 24.26 -1.71
CA PRO A 242 11.25 24.62 -2.52
C PRO A 242 9.98 24.05 -1.90
N LEU A 243 8.85 24.73 -2.10
CA LEU A 243 7.55 24.29 -1.63
C LEU A 243 6.77 23.56 -2.72
N TYR A 244 6.10 22.46 -2.31
CA TYR A 244 5.08 21.79 -3.11
C TYR A 244 3.73 21.94 -2.41
N ASN A 245 2.63 21.94 -3.14
CA ASN A 245 1.31 21.98 -2.50
C ASN A 245 0.76 20.57 -2.33
N MET A 246 1.19 19.89 -1.27
CA MET A 246 0.83 18.49 -0.96
C MET A 246 0.15 18.34 0.41
N ARG A 247 -0.41 19.41 0.93
CA ARG A 247 -1.07 19.46 2.25
C ARG A 247 -2.37 18.67 2.26
N MET A 248 -2.62 17.93 3.33
CA MET A 248 -3.94 17.42 3.64
C MET A 248 -4.83 18.56 4.15
N GLN A 249 -6.08 18.59 3.77
CA GLN A 249 -7.09 19.50 4.31
C GLN A 249 -7.78 18.94 5.57
N ASN A 250 -8.35 19.81 6.40
CA ASN A 250 -9.01 19.40 7.64
C ASN A 250 -10.20 18.45 7.41
N LEU A 251 -10.93 18.55 6.31
CA LEU A 251 -12.03 17.63 5.99
C LEU A 251 -11.57 16.18 5.85
N SER A 252 -10.46 15.92 5.16
CA SER A 252 -9.92 14.56 5.03
C SER A 252 -9.53 14.01 6.40
N ALA A 253 -8.89 14.81 7.24
CA ALA A 253 -8.52 14.40 8.59
C ALA A 253 -9.74 14.10 9.47
N ALA A 254 -10.81 14.89 9.36
CA ALA A 254 -12.07 14.67 10.07
C ALA A 254 -12.74 13.33 9.68
N VAL A 255 -12.53 12.86 8.44
CA VAL A 255 -12.98 11.54 7.98
C VAL A 255 -12.08 10.42 8.50
N ILE A 256 -10.75 10.64 8.53
CA ILE A 256 -9.77 9.61 8.90
C ILE A 256 -9.80 9.32 10.41
N ARG A 257 -9.70 10.34 11.25
CA ARG A 257 -9.53 10.23 12.71
C ARG A 257 -10.51 9.26 13.39
N PRO A 258 -11.83 9.34 13.17
CA PRO A 258 -12.79 8.41 13.80
C PRO A 258 -12.64 6.95 13.37
N GLN A 259 -11.84 6.67 12.34
CA GLN A 259 -11.57 5.32 11.87
C GLN A 259 -10.32 4.71 12.50
N LEU A 260 -9.40 5.52 13.06
CA LEU A 260 -8.17 5.01 13.68
C LEU A 260 -8.44 4.02 14.83
N PRO A 261 -9.40 4.25 15.75
CA PRO A 261 -9.74 3.27 16.77
C PRO A 261 -10.29 1.95 16.24
N LEU A 262 -10.77 1.92 14.99
CA LEU A 262 -11.34 0.72 14.35
C LEU A 262 -10.29 -0.15 13.66
N VAL A 263 -9.03 0.32 13.54
CA VAL A 263 -7.96 -0.38 12.80
C VAL A 263 -7.74 -1.79 13.32
N ALA A 264 -7.64 -1.98 14.63
CA ALA A 264 -7.38 -3.29 15.22
C ALA A 264 -8.51 -4.31 14.91
N ASP A 265 -9.77 -3.88 15.03
CA ASP A 265 -10.94 -4.72 14.69
C ASP A 265 -10.97 -5.07 13.20
N ARG A 266 -10.72 -4.09 12.33
CA ARG A 266 -10.65 -4.30 10.88
C ARG A 266 -9.52 -5.27 10.50
N VAL A 267 -8.35 -5.15 11.12
CA VAL A 267 -7.22 -6.08 10.92
C VAL A 267 -7.60 -7.50 11.31
N ALA A 268 -8.24 -7.67 12.48
CA ALA A 268 -8.68 -8.98 12.93
C ALA A 268 -9.71 -9.62 11.97
N LYS A 269 -10.70 -8.84 11.52
CA LYS A 269 -11.70 -9.28 10.53
C LYS A 269 -11.08 -9.60 9.18
N GLY A 270 -10.18 -8.74 8.69
CA GLY A 270 -9.48 -8.96 7.43
C GLY A 270 -8.65 -10.24 7.45
N ARG A 271 -7.95 -10.49 8.54
CA ARG A 271 -7.17 -11.73 8.74
C ARG A 271 -8.06 -12.96 8.75
N ALA A 272 -9.13 -12.96 9.56
CA ALA A 272 -10.08 -14.07 9.63
C ALA A 272 -10.73 -14.35 8.26
N GLY A 273 -11.09 -13.30 7.50
CA GLY A 273 -11.63 -13.44 6.15
C GLY A 273 -10.62 -14.00 5.16
N HIS A 274 -9.39 -13.47 5.17
CA HIS A 274 -8.31 -13.98 4.34
C HIS A 274 -8.00 -15.45 4.61
N ASP A 275 -7.84 -15.84 5.87
CA ASP A 275 -7.48 -17.20 6.25
C ASP A 275 -8.59 -18.20 5.87
N ARG A 276 -9.86 -17.79 6.01
CA ARG A 276 -11.01 -18.58 5.56
C ARG A 276 -10.97 -18.85 4.05
N VAL A 277 -10.78 -17.81 3.23
CA VAL A 277 -10.70 -17.94 1.77
C VAL A 277 -9.45 -18.73 1.37
N ALA A 278 -8.30 -18.44 1.97
CA ALA A 278 -7.04 -19.12 1.69
C ALA A 278 -7.11 -20.64 1.96
N ALA A 279 -7.76 -21.02 3.06
CA ALA A 279 -7.94 -22.44 3.41
C ALA A 279 -8.78 -23.19 2.34
N LEU A 280 -9.80 -22.54 1.76
CA LEU A 280 -10.61 -23.13 0.70
C LEU A 280 -9.86 -23.17 -0.65
N LEU A 281 -9.15 -22.10 -1.02
CA LEU A 281 -8.38 -22.05 -2.27
C LEU A 281 -7.26 -23.10 -2.28
N ASN A 282 -6.56 -23.28 -1.17
CA ASN A 282 -5.45 -24.25 -1.05
C ASN A 282 -5.90 -25.72 -1.05
N GLN A 283 -7.20 -26.01 -1.03
CA GLN A 283 -7.73 -27.37 -1.27
C GLN A 283 -7.73 -27.74 -2.77
N SER A 284 -7.67 -26.74 -3.66
CA SER A 284 -7.62 -26.96 -5.10
C SER A 284 -6.20 -27.27 -5.55
N PRO A 285 -5.99 -28.30 -6.38
CA PRO A 285 -4.65 -28.59 -6.94
C PRO A 285 -4.21 -27.53 -7.97
N PHE A 286 -5.09 -26.62 -8.37
CA PHE A 286 -4.87 -25.62 -9.40
C PHE A 286 -4.55 -24.23 -8.84
N LEU A 287 -4.61 -24.05 -7.53
CA LEU A 287 -4.49 -22.75 -6.87
C LEU A 287 -3.53 -22.84 -5.68
N THR A 288 -2.76 -21.80 -5.44
CA THR A 288 -1.89 -21.71 -4.25
C THR A 288 -1.91 -20.30 -3.69
N VAL A 289 -2.27 -20.16 -2.44
CA VAL A 289 -2.09 -18.92 -1.66
C VAL A 289 -0.76 -19.00 -0.92
N PRO A 290 0.22 -18.14 -1.22
CA PRO A 290 1.50 -18.16 -0.54
C PRO A 290 1.35 -17.87 0.95
N PRO A 291 1.98 -18.65 1.84
CA PRO A 291 1.91 -18.39 3.28
C PRO A 291 2.66 -17.11 3.66
N PRO A 292 2.30 -16.48 4.79
CA PRO A 292 3.11 -15.41 5.36
C PRO A 292 4.50 -15.93 5.73
N LEU A 293 5.50 -15.04 5.77
CA LEU A 293 6.78 -15.37 6.39
C LEU A 293 6.58 -15.51 7.92
N PRO A 294 7.38 -16.35 8.61
CA PRO A 294 7.18 -16.59 10.04
C PRO A 294 7.08 -15.34 10.92
N PRO A 295 7.86 -14.26 10.69
CA PRO A 295 7.75 -13.01 11.46
C PRO A 295 6.53 -12.15 11.11
N GLU A 296 5.86 -12.41 9.98
CA GLU A 296 4.83 -11.55 9.41
C GLU A 296 3.46 -11.82 10.03
N MET A 297 2.84 -10.80 10.60
CA MET A 297 1.43 -10.77 10.97
C MET A 297 0.68 -9.81 10.05
N ARG A 298 0.12 -10.32 8.95
CA ARG A 298 -0.51 -9.51 7.89
C ARG A 298 -1.82 -8.88 8.34
N ALA A 299 -2.10 -7.69 7.79
CA ALA A 299 -3.39 -7.00 7.84
C ALA A 299 -4.00 -6.98 6.41
N PRO A 300 -4.54 -8.11 5.92
CA PRO A 300 -4.98 -8.21 4.53
C PRO A 300 -6.34 -7.53 4.31
N ASP A 301 -6.48 -6.87 3.14
CA ASP A 301 -7.72 -6.32 2.59
C ASP A 301 -8.09 -6.97 1.24
N SER A 302 -7.32 -7.97 0.85
CA SER A 302 -7.39 -8.69 -0.42
C SER A 302 -6.69 -10.03 -0.30
N ILE A 303 -6.92 -10.92 -1.25
CA ILE A 303 -6.20 -12.19 -1.35
C ILE A 303 -5.49 -12.29 -2.70
N GLN A 304 -4.22 -12.65 -2.67
CA GLN A 304 -3.42 -13.00 -3.82
C GLN A 304 -3.16 -14.50 -3.81
N PHE A 305 -3.32 -15.11 -4.96
CA PHE A 305 -3.07 -16.53 -5.17
C PHE A 305 -2.53 -16.77 -6.58
N ASN A 306 -1.80 -17.85 -6.75
CA ASN A 306 -1.22 -18.25 -8.01
C ASN A 306 -2.04 -19.35 -8.68
N LEU A 307 -2.16 -19.28 -10.01
CA LEU A 307 -2.57 -20.42 -10.83
C LEU A 307 -1.42 -21.43 -10.87
N THR A 308 -1.65 -22.62 -10.31
CA THR A 308 -0.60 -23.65 -10.12
C THR A 308 -0.71 -24.74 -11.17
N GLY A 309 0.42 -25.21 -11.69
CA GLY A 309 0.52 -26.19 -12.76
C GLY A 309 0.58 -25.54 -14.15
N ASN A 310 0.20 -26.29 -15.17
CA ASN A 310 0.28 -25.83 -16.56
C ASN A 310 -0.95 -25.01 -16.93
N TRP A 311 -0.78 -23.69 -17.00
CA TRP A 311 -1.78 -22.75 -17.48
C TRP A 311 -1.26 -21.98 -18.68
N SER A 312 -1.96 -22.06 -19.82
CA SER A 312 -1.76 -21.09 -20.90
C SER A 312 -2.42 -19.74 -20.54
N ASP A 313 -2.01 -18.68 -21.20
CA ASP A 313 -2.64 -17.35 -21.04
C ASP A 313 -4.12 -17.39 -21.39
N GLY A 314 -4.49 -18.15 -22.45
CA GLY A 314 -5.87 -18.34 -22.82
C GLY A 314 -6.71 -19.07 -21.75
N GLN A 315 -6.13 -20.01 -21.03
CA GLN A 315 -6.79 -20.68 -19.89
C GLN A 315 -6.97 -19.71 -18.71
N ALA A 316 -5.95 -18.92 -18.39
CA ALA A 316 -6.04 -17.91 -17.33
C ALA A 316 -7.10 -16.82 -17.63
N LEU A 317 -7.22 -16.39 -18.89
CA LEU A 317 -8.29 -15.47 -19.32
C LEU A 317 -9.68 -16.13 -19.23
N ARG A 318 -9.81 -17.41 -19.61
CA ARG A 318 -11.06 -18.15 -19.42
C ARG A 318 -11.42 -18.30 -17.95
N PHE A 319 -10.45 -18.55 -17.09
CA PHE A 319 -10.66 -18.59 -15.64
C PHE A 319 -11.23 -17.26 -15.11
N GLN A 320 -10.70 -16.11 -15.52
CA GLN A 320 -11.25 -14.80 -15.17
C GLN A 320 -12.72 -14.67 -15.62
N ALA A 321 -13.02 -15.09 -16.86
CA ALA A 321 -14.38 -15.02 -17.39
C ALA A 321 -15.35 -15.95 -16.64
N GLU A 322 -14.94 -17.19 -16.30
CA GLU A 322 -15.73 -18.14 -15.52
C GLU A 322 -15.98 -17.65 -14.08
N ALA A 323 -14.98 -17.04 -13.42
CA ALA A 323 -15.14 -16.44 -12.10
C ALA A 323 -16.10 -15.24 -12.15
N LYS A 324 -15.98 -14.38 -13.16
CA LYS A 324 -16.86 -13.24 -13.38
C LYS A 324 -18.31 -13.68 -13.62
N ALA A 325 -18.54 -14.76 -14.38
CA ALA A 325 -19.88 -15.33 -14.60
C ALA A 325 -20.52 -15.83 -13.30
N ARG A 326 -19.70 -16.16 -12.28
CA ARG A 326 -20.14 -16.53 -10.92
C ARG A 326 -20.16 -15.34 -9.95
N GLY A 327 -20.03 -14.12 -10.47
CA GLY A 327 -20.09 -12.89 -9.68
C GLY A 327 -18.80 -12.48 -8.98
N VAL A 328 -17.66 -13.10 -9.30
CA VAL A 328 -16.38 -12.78 -8.67
C VAL A 328 -15.38 -12.23 -9.69
N SER A 329 -15.01 -10.96 -9.53
CA SER A 329 -14.00 -10.32 -10.38
C SER A 329 -12.61 -10.69 -9.88
N VAL A 330 -11.95 -11.62 -10.56
CA VAL A 330 -10.55 -11.96 -10.37
C VAL A 330 -9.70 -11.16 -11.35
N GLN A 331 -8.63 -10.54 -10.90
CA GLN A 331 -7.64 -9.91 -11.76
C GLN A 331 -6.40 -10.83 -11.86
N VAL A 332 -5.99 -11.22 -13.07
CA VAL A 332 -4.66 -11.79 -13.30
C VAL A 332 -3.76 -10.63 -13.69
N PHE A 333 -2.74 -10.34 -12.88
CA PHE A 333 -1.99 -9.09 -13.01
C PHE A 333 -1.35 -8.89 -14.38
N GLY A 334 -0.68 -9.91 -14.91
CA GLY A 334 0.04 -9.82 -16.17
C GLY A 334 -0.83 -9.88 -17.42
N LEU A 335 -2.10 -10.30 -17.29
CA LEU A 335 -3.04 -10.44 -18.40
C LEU A 335 -4.12 -9.35 -18.43
N SER A 336 -4.10 -8.43 -17.50
CA SER A 336 -5.02 -7.31 -17.46
C SER A 336 -4.43 -6.14 -18.24
N ASP A 337 -5.10 -5.68 -19.29
CA ASP A 337 -4.65 -4.59 -20.14
C ASP A 337 -4.35 -3.33 -19.33
N GLY A 338 -3.18 -2.72 -19.59
CA GLY A 338 -2.77 -1.49 -18.94
C GLY A 338 -2.63 -1.56 -17.42
N ASN A 339 -2.44 -2.75 -16.85
CA ASN A 339 -2.32 -2.91 -15.40
C ASN A 339 -1.12 -2.13 -14.85
N ALA A 340 -1.40 -1.14 -13.99
CA ALA A 340 -0.39 -0.28 -13.38
C ALA A 340 0.55 -1.00 -12.39
N ARG A 341 0.38 -2.32 -12.18
CA ARG A 341 1.24 -3.17 -11.33
C ARG A 341 2.19 -4.06 -12.12
N ALA A 342 2.02 -4.11 -13.45
CA ALA A 342 2.91 -4.83 -14.35
C ALA A 342 4.00 -3.88 -14.84
N PHE A 343 5.23 -4.11 -14.42
CA PHE A 343 6.35 -3.19 -14.64
C PHE A 343 6.60 -2.87 -16.13
N TRP A 344 6.27 -3.76 -17.03
CA TRP A 344 6.41 -3.53 -18.48
C TRP A 344 5.41 -2.54 -19.07
N ASN A 345 4.40 -2.13 -18.31
CA ASN A 345 3.45 -1.08 -18.68
C ASN A 345 3.92 0.32 -18.23
N TRP A 346 5.06 0.43 -17.55
CA TRP A 346 5.58 1.73 -17.09
C TRP A 346 6.46 2.37 -18.16
N GLU A 347 5.85 2.70 -19.30
CA GLU A 347 6.55 3.26 -20.46
C GLU A 347 7.34 4.55 -20.15
N PHE A 348 6.97 5.28 -19.11
CA PHE A 348 7.69 6.46 -18.63
C PHE A 348 9.10 6.15 -18.08
N LEU A 349 9.44 4.89 -17.87
CA LEU A 349 10.79 4.44 -17.50
C LEU A 349 11.64 4.07 -18.72
N GLY A 350 11.08 4.12 -19.95
CA GLY A 350 11.72 3.61 -21.15
C GLY A 350 11.49 2.10 -21.33
N PRO A 351 12.38 1.42 -22.08
CA PRO A 351 12.26 -0.02 -22.30
C PRO A 351 12.27 -0.82 -21.00
N ALA A 352 11.31 -1.73 -20.85
CA ALA A 352 11.22 -2.57 -19.67
C ALA A 352 12.47 -3.46 -19.51
N PRO A 353 13.08 -3.54 -18.34
CA PRO A 353 14.21 -4.44 -18.11
C PRO A 353 13.76 -5.91 -18.17
N GLU A 354 14.71 -6.80 -18.42
CA GLU A 354 14.46 -8.23 -18.32
C GLU A 354 14.39 -8.67 -16.86
N LEU A 355 13.18 -9.04 -16.43
CA LEU A 355 12.87 -9.54 -15.09
C LEU A 355 12.00 -10.80 -15.24
N PRO A 356 12.62 -11.93 -15.64
CA PRO A 356 11.88 -13.12 -16.05
C PRO A 356 11.07 -13.74 -14.90
N GLN A 357 11.58 -13.71 -13.67
CA GLN A 357 10.90 -14.27 -12.51
C GLN A 357 9.65 -13.48 -12.17
N THR A 358 9.75 -12.16 -12.09
CA THR A 358 8.60 -11.28 -11.82
C THR A 358 7.57 -11.35 -12.94
N ARG A 359 8.03 -11.40 -14.20
CA ARG A 359 7.13 -11.56 -15.34
C ARG A 359 6.37 -12.88 -15.27
N ALA A 360 7.05 -14.00 -15.04
CA ALA A 360 6.42 -15.31 -14.93
C ALA A 360 5.39 -15.32 -13.78
N MET A 361 5.74 -14.77 -12.63
CA MET A 361 4.85 -14.63 -11.46
C MET A 361 3.61 -13.84 -11.84
N LEU A 362 3.73 -12.64 -12.38
CA LEU A 362 2.60 -11.76 -12.71
C LEU A 362 1.65 -12.38 -13.73
N MET A 363 2.13 -13.20 -14.65
CA MET A 363 1.28 -13.89 -15.64
C MET A 363 0.36 -14.95 -15.03
N ARG A 364 0.58 -15.35 -13.76
CA ARG A 364 -0.22 -16.36 -13.05
C ARG A 364 -0.75 -15.89 -11.71
N ALA A 365 -0.32 -14.72 -11.27
CA ALA A 365 -0.73 -14.10 -10.01
C ALA A 365 -2.11 -13.47 -10.13
N CYS A 366 -3.00 -13.88 -9.26
CA CYS A 366 -4.39 -13.42 -9.18
C CYS A 366 -4.61 -12.53 -7.97
N ASP A 367 -5.57 -11.61 -8.08
CA ASP A 367 -5.94 -10.67 -7.03
C ASP A 367 -7.47 -10.58 -6.90
N VAL A 368 -7.96 -10.66 -5.67
CA VAL A 368 -9.37 -10.41 -5.31
C VAL A 368 -9.41 -9.60 -4.03
N ARG A 369 -10.21 -8.53 -4.01
CA ARG A 369 -10.43 -7.74 -2.80
C ARG A 369 -11.29 -8.51 -1.80
N LEU A 370 -10.92 -8.41 -0.52
CA LEU A 370 -11.67 -8.95 0.61
C LEU A 370 -11.89 -7.83 1.64
N PRO A 371 -12.80 -6.87 1.39
CA PRO A 371 -13.10 -5.83 2.36
C PRO A 371 -13.61 -6.41 3.67
N THR A 372 -13.26 -5.77 4.79
CA THR A 372 -13.49 -6.30 6.14
C THR A 372 -14.97 -6.40 6.53
N ARG A 373 -15.86 -5.81 5.75
CA ARG A 373 -17.32 -5.86 5.92
C ARG A 373 -17.97 -7.15 5.40
N LEU A 374 -17.24 -7.99 4.66
CA LEU A 374 -17.81 -9.23 4.10
C LEU A 374 -18.18 -10.21 5.19
N THR A 375 -19.35 -10.81 5.02
CA THR A 375 -19.84 -11.90 5.87
C THR A 375 -19.12 -13.22 5.55
N PRO A 376 -19.11 -14.20 6.50
CA PRO A 376 -18.56 -15.53 6.21
C PRO A 376 -19.19 -16.21 4.98
N GLN A 377 -20.48 -16.02 4.74
CA GLN A 377 -21.18 -16.58 3.58
C GLN A 377 -20.72 -15.97 2.27
N GLU A 378 -20.48 -14.65 2.24
CA GLU A 378 -19.93 -13.95 1.08
C GLU A 378 -18.50 -14.38 0.78
N LEU A 379 -17.66 -14.56 1.81
CA LEU A 379 -16.31 -15.08 1.69
C LEU A 379 -16.28 -16.51 1.14
N ASP A 380 -17.18 -17.39 1.61
CA ASP A 380 -17.34 -18.75 1.07
C ASP A 380 -17.78 -18.74 -0.38
N HIS A 381 -18.73 -17.87 -0.73
CA HIS A 381 -19.15 -17.70 -2.14
C HIS A 381 -17.97 -17.31 -3.04
N ILE A 382 -17.17 -16.34 -2.62
CA ILE A 382 -15.97 -15.91 -3.36
C ILE A 382 -15.01 -17.09 -3.56
N ALA A 383 -14.70 -17.82 -2.48
CA ALA A 383 -13.78 -18.94 -2.56
C ALA A 383 -14.29 -20.06 -3.46
N HIS A 384 -15.55 -20.48 -3.29
CA HIS A 384 -16.15 -21.53 -4.12
C HIS A 384 -16.24 -21.14 -5.60
N ALA A 385 -16.61 -19.89 -5.90
CA ALA A 385 -16.65 -19.39 -7.27
C ALA A 385 -15.26 -19.47 -7.94
N ILE A 386 -14.20 -19.12 -7.22
CA ILE A 386 -12.81 -19.20 -7.71
C ILE A 386 -12.41 -20.67 -7.94
N VAL A 387 -12.63 -21.56 -6.96
CA VAL A 387 -12.27 -22.97 -7.06
C VAL A 387 -12.97 -23.67 -8.20
N ILE A 388 -14.32 -23.51 -8.31
CA ILE A 388 -15.12 -24.12 -9.37
C ILE A 388 -14.68 -23.58 -10.75
N SER A 389 -14.34 -22.29 -10.85
CA SER A 389 -13.89 -21.70 -12.11
C SER A 389 -12.56 -22.29 -12.56
N ALA A 390 -11.60 -22.50 -11.63
CA ALA A 390 -10.34 -23.14 -11.93
C ALA A 390 -10.52 -24.60 -12.39
N GLN A 391 -11.35 -25.39 -11.69
CA GLN A 391 -11.69 -26.75 -12.05
C GLN A 391 -12.33 -26.83 -13.45
N THR A 392 -13.36 -26.00 -13.70
CA THR A 392 -14.07 -25.97 -14.99
C THR A 392 -13.13 -25.73 -16.17
N VAL A 393 -12.13 -24.86 -16.01
CA VAL A 393 -11.18 -24.55 -17.09
C VAL A 393 -10.20 -25.70 -17.30
N GLN A 394 -9.72 -26.32 -16.24
CA GLN A 394 -8.73 -27.43 -16.34
C GLN A 394 -9.38 -28.72 -16.86
N GLU A 395 -10.60 -29.05 -16.45
CA GLU A 395 -11.35 -30.20 -16.96
C GLU A 395 -11.63 -30.08 -18.46
N LYS A 396 -12.04 -28.88 -18.94
CA LYS A 396 -12.24 -28.63 -20.38
C LYS A 396 -10.95 -28.64 -21.18
N ALA A 397 -9.79 -28.51 -20.56
CA ALA A 397 -8.51 -28.57 -21.22
C ALA A 397 -7.95 -30.01 -21.31
N ALA A 398 -8.43 -30.91 -20.45
CA ALA A 398 -8.07 -32.32 -20.42
C ALA A 398 -8.97 -33.20 -21.31
N ALA A 399 -10.15 -32.69 -21.71
CA ALA A 399 -11.09 -33.32 -22.62
C ALA A 399 -10.82 -32.94 -24.09
#